data_915c544ceda2bc0d370f89d1d9a2deed
#
_entry.id   915c544ceda2bc0d370f89d1d9a2deed
#
_cell.length_a   1.000
_cell.length_b   1.000
_cell.length_c   1.000
_cell.angle_alpha   90.00
_cell.angle_beta   90.00
_cell.angle_gamma   90.00
#
_symmetry.space_group_name_H-M   'P 1'
#
loop_
_entity.id
_entity.type
_entity.pdbx_description
1 polymer ?
#
loop_
_entity_poly.entity_id
_entity_poly.type
_entity_poly.pdbx_seq_one_letter_code
_entity_poly.pdbx_strand_id
1 'polypeptide(L)'
;MGIRIHRLRKQFETFTALDDINLEVRQGELLALLGPSGSGKTTLLRIMAGLEHADGGQVLFGDEDATRMSVQSRRVGFVFQHYALFKHMDVFENIAFGLRVRRGNARWAEARIRARVEELLALVQLQGLEQRYPTQLSGGQRQRVALARALAIEPRVLLLDEPFGALDAQVRRD
;
A
#
# COMPACT_ATOMS: atom_id res chain seq x y z
N MET A 1 -8.97 12.05 7.77
CA MET A 1 -9.24 11.01 8.79
C MET A 1 -7.90 10.56 9.34
N GLY A 2 -7.67 10.74 10.64
CA GLY A 2 -6.41 10.35 11.29
C GLY A 2 -6.34 8.84 11.56
N ILE A 3 -5.15 8.36 11.93
CA ILE A 3 -4.93 6.97 12.36
C ILE A 3 -4.45 7.02 13.80
N ARG A 4 -4.99 6.16 14.65
CA ARG A 4 -4.53 5.98 16.02
C ARG A 4 -4.26 4.50 16.27
N ILE A 5 -3.13 4.21 16.88
CA ILE A 5 -2.70 2.88 17.28
C ILE A 5 -2.46 2.91 18.78
N HIS A 6 -3.08 1.99 19.50
CA HIS A 6 -2.98 1.91 20.95
C HIS A 6 -2.48 0.54 21.38
N ARG A 7 -1.35 0.52 22.10
CA ARG A 7 -0.73 -0.66 22.72
C ARG A 7 -0.66 -1.87 21.80
N LEU A 8 -0.34 -1.64 20.52
CA LEU A 8 -0.32 -2.70 19.53
C LEU A 8 0.81 -3.69 19.84
N ARG A 9 0.46 -4.98 19.83
CA ARG A 9 1.39 -6.08 20.08
C ARG A 9 1.30 -7.11 18.98
N LYS A 10 2.46 -7.66 18.61
CA LYS A 10 2.57 -8.77 17.67
C LYS A 10 3.77 -9.64 18.02
N GLN A 11 3.53 -10.93 18.17
CA GLN A 11 4.55 -11.94 18.39
C GLN A 11 4.47 -13.00 17.29
N PHE A 12 5.61 -13.44 16.79
CA PHE A 12 5.73 -14.59 15.90
C PHE A 12 6.56 -15.65 16.63
N GLU A 13 5.93 -16.75 17.02
CA GLU A 13 6.56 -17.81 17.80
C GLU A 13 7.33 -17.25 19.01
N THR A 14 8.68 -17.19 18.91
CA THR A 14 9.56 -16.68 19.98
C THR A 14 9.99 -15.23 19.77
N PHE A 15 9.66 -14.62 18.61
CA PHE A 15 10.10 -13.27 18.25
C PHE A 15 8.97 -12.26 18.47
N THR A 16 9.22 -11.25 19.30
CA THR A 16 8.30 -10.11 19.48
C THR A 16 8.61 -9.07 18.42
N ALA A 17 7.70 -8.94 17.44
CA ALA A 17 7.84 -7.98 16.36
C ALA A 17 7.36 -6.57 16.73
N LEU A 18 6.31 -6.48 17.54
CA LEU A 18 5.75 -5.22 18.06
C LEU A 18 5.43 -5.40 19.54
N ASP A 19 5.87 -4.48 20.39
CA ASP A 19 5.57 -4.45 21.81
C ASP A 19 5.13 -3.06 22.24
N ASP A 20 3.87 -2.95 22.67
CA ASP A 20 3.21 -1.76 23.19
C ASP A 20 3.33 -0.52 22.28
N ILE A 21 3.19 -0.72 20.96
CA ILE A 21 3.33 0.38 19.98
C ILE A 21 2.13 1.31 20.06
N ASN A 22 2.43 2.59 20.27
CA ASN A 22 1.48 3.69 20.27
C ASN A 22 1.86 4.69 19.19
N LEU A 23 0.91 5.08 18.34
CA LEU A 23 1.15 5.97 17.21
C LEU A 23 -0.11 6.78 16.90
N GLU A 24 0.07 8.05 16.63
CA GLU A 24 -0.99 8.91 16.12
C GLU A 24 -0.52 9.60 14.84
N VAL A 25 -1.35 9.52 13.79
CA VAL A 25 -1.13 10.18 12.50
C VAL A 25 -2.34 11.04 12.20
N ARG A 26 -2.14 12.33 12.00
CA ARG A 26 -3.21 13.28 11.71
C ARG A 26 -3.70 13.13 10.26
N GLN A 27 -4.89 13.62 10.00
CA GLN A 27 -5.41 13.68 8.63
C GLN A 27 -4.50 14.52 7.74
N GLY A 28 -4.10 13.96 6.57
CA GLY A 28 -3.24 14.62 5.60
C GLY A 28 -1.76 14.63 5.99
N GLU A 29 -1.39 14.04 7.12
CA GLU A 29 -0.01 13.94 7.55
C GLU A 29 0.74 12.86 6.77
N LEU A 30 1.98 13.15 6.40
CA LEU A 30 2.95 12.20 5.90
C LEU A 30 3.87 11.79 7.06
N LEU A 31 3.79 10.52 7.46
CA LEU A 31 4.64 9.97 8.51
C LEU A 31 5.66 9.00 7.93
N ALA A 32 6.93 9.18 8.26
CA ALA A 32 7.99 8.23 7.92
C ALA A 32 8.35 7.35 9.13
N LEU A 33 8.33 6.02 8.92
CA LEU A 33 8.80 5.05 9.90
C LEU A 33 10.27 4.76 9.64
N LEU A 34 11.14 5.15 10.56
CA LEU A 34 12.58 4.95 10.46
C LEU A 34 13.03 3.88 11.47
N GLY A 35 14.06 3.13 11.10
CA GLY A 35 14.65 2.10 11.97
C GLY A 35 15.34 1.00 11.17
N PRO A 36 16.16 0.16 11.82
CA PRO A 36 16.91 -0.91 11.17
C PRO A 36 15.98 -1.97 10.58
N SER A 37 16.52 -2.82 9.71
CA SER A 37 15.81 -4.02 9.24
C SER A 37 15.42 -4.90 10.44
N GLY A 38 14.21 -5.47 10.40
CA GLY A 38 13.68 -6.28 11.50
C GLY A 38 13.05 -5.51 12.66
N SER A 39 13.02 -4.16 12.63
CA SER A 39 12.40 -3.37 13.71
C SER A 39 10.86 -3.34 13.71
N GLY A 40 10.19 -4.21 12.96
CA GLY A 40 8.74 -4.34 12.97
C GLY A 40 7.97 -3.40 12.03
N LYS A 41 8.62 -2.52 11.24
CA LYS A 41 7.94 -1.55 10.35
C LYS A 41 6.97 -2.22 9.38
N THR A 42 7.42 -3.21 8.64
CA THR A 42 6.59 -3.98 7.70
C THR A 42 5.43 -4.68 8.42
N THR A 43 5.67 -5.22 9.62
CA THR A 43 4.64 -5.86 10.43
C THR A 43 3.57 -4.85 10.84
N LEU A 44 3.98 -3.67 11.30
CA LEU A 44 3.07 -2.58 11.66
C LEU A 44 2.21 -2.16 10.46
N LEU A 45 2.84 -1.90 9.30
CA LEU A 45 2.13 -1.55 8.08
C LEU A 45 1.15 -2.63 7.62
N ARG A 46 1.53 -3.91 7.71
CA ARG A 46 0.66 -5.04 7.38
C ARG A 46 -0.55 -5.16 8.32
N ILE A 47 -0.36 -4.93 9.62
CA ILE A 47 -1.46 -4.90 10.58
C ILE A 47 -2.39 -3.71 10.28
N MET A 48 -1.87 -2.52 9.99
CA MET A 48 -2.67 -1.37 9.58
C MET A 48 -3.47 -1.66 8.30
N ALA A 49 -2.91 -2.39 7.35
CA ALA A 49 -3.59 -2.79 6.11
C ALA A 49 -4.61 -3.92 6.33
N GLY A 50 -4.58 -4.64 7.44
CA GLY A 50 -5.38 -5.84 7.70
C GLY A 50 -4.84 -7.10 7.01
N LEU A 51 -3.59 -7.07 6.56
CA LEU A 51 -2.88 -8.21 5.97
C LEU A 51 -2.25 -9.13 7.03
N GLU A 52 -2.18 -8.64 8.27
CA GLU A 52 -1.69 -9.36 9.44
C GLU A 52 -2.59 -9.03 10.63
N HIS A 53 -2.75 -9.94 11.59
CA HIS A 53 -3.52 -9.73 12.79
C HIS A 53 -2.61 -9.34 13.95
N ALA A 54 -3.04 -8.34 14.73
CA ALA A 54 -2.39 -8.03 16.00
C ALA A 54 -2.81 -9.06 17.08
N ASP A 55 -1.90 -9.34 18.01
CA ASP A 55 -2.20 -10.20 19.15
C ASP A 55 -2.79 -9.39 20.33
N GLY A 56 -2.62 -8.06 20.31
CA GLY A 56 -3.22 -7.14 21.27
C GLY A 56 -3.17 -5.70 20.79
N GLY A 57 -3.93 -4.86 21.47
CA GLY A 57 -4.04 -3.44 21.13
C GLY A 57 -5.12 -3.15 20.08
N GLN A 58 -5.13 -1.92 19.56
CA GLN A 58 -6.17 -1.42 18.66
C GLN A 58 -5.59 -0.58 17.52
N VAL A 59 -6.23 -0.65 16.35
CA VAL A 59 -6.02 0.23 15.21
C VAL A 59 -7.32 0.96 14.91
N LEU A 60 -7.30 2.29 14.96
CA LEU A 60 -8.44 3.15 14.72
C LEU A 60 -8.21 4.00 13.47
N PHE A 61 -9.21 4.09 12.59
CA PHE A 61 -9.26 5.02 11.48
C PHE A 61 -10.32 6.09 11.76
N GLY A 62 -9.89 7.29 12.20
CA GLY A 62 -10.78 8.24 12.84
C GLY A 62 -11.33 7.65 14.15
N ASP A 63 -12.65 7.53 14.25
CA ASP A 63 -13.32 6.91 15.40
C ASP A 63 -13.75 5.45 15.13
N GLU A 64 -13.43 4.92 13.96
CA GLU A 64 -13.80 3.57 13.54
C GLU A 64 -12.72 2.56 13.96
N ASP A 65 -13.09 1.55 14.77
CA ASP A 65 -12.17 0.47 15.14
C ASP A 65 -11.96 -0.48 13.95
N ALA A 66 -10.77 -0.39 13.37
CA ALA A 66 -10.36 -1.19 12.22
C ALA A 66 -9.62 -2.49 12.62
N THR A 67 -9.43 -2.77 13.89
CA THR A 67 -8.59 -3.88 14.38
C THR A 67 -8.98 -5.22 13.77
N ARG A 68 -10.29 -5.48 13.65
CA ARG A 68 -10.84 -6.73 13.09
C ARG A 68 -11.50 -6.57 11.73
N MET A 69 -11.39 -5.38 11.11
CA MET A 69 -11.96 -5.16 9.78
C MET A 69 -11.23 -5.97 8.72
N SER A 70 -11.98 -6.44 7.72
CA SER A 70 -11.39 -7.05 6.53
C SER A 70 -10.53 -6.04 5.75
N VAL A 71 -9.56 -6.54 4.97
CA VAL A 71 -8.71 -5.72 4.10
C VAL A 71 -9.54 -4.80 3.20
N GLN A 72 -10.61 -5.34 2.60
CA GLN A 72 -11.49 -4.60 1.69
C GLN A 72 -12.22 -3.45 2.40
N SER A 73 -12.68 -3.68 3.63
CA SER A 73 -13.43 -2.69 4.42
C SER A 73 -12.56 -1.52 4.86
N ARG A 74 -11.25 -1.76 5.08
CA ARG A 74 -10.29 -0.72 5.50
C ARG A 74 -10.03 0.33 4.44
N ARG A 75 -10.22 0.03 3.17
CA ARG A 75 -9.96 0.93 2.04
C ARG A 75 -8.57 1.55 2.08
N VAL A 76 -7.57 0.72 2.31
CA VAL A 76 -6.15 1.09 2.39
C VAL A 76 -5.46 0.75 1.07
N GLY A 77 -4.69 1.67 0.53
CA GLY A 77 -3.74 1.42 -0.55
C GLY A 77 -2.42 0.93 0.04
N PHE A 78 -1.86 -0.15 -0.49
CA PHE A 78 -0.60 -0.71 -0.01
C PHE A 78 0.40 -0.89 -1.16
N VAL A 79 1.60 -0.36 -0.98
CA VAL A 79 2.74 -0.57 -1.88
C VAL A 79 3.76 -1.43 -1.14
N PHE A 80 3.97 -2.65 -1.65
CA PHE A 80 4.92 -3.61 -1.08
C PHE A 80 6.37 -3.25 -1.46
N GLN A 81 7.32 -3.63 -0.64
CA GLN A 81 8.77 -3.44 -0.85
C GLN A 81 9.25 -3.93 -2.23
N HIS A 82 8.72 -5.06 -2.71
CA HIS A 82 9.03 -5.61 -4.03
C HIS A 82 7.95 -5.33 -5.08
N TYR A 83 7.11 -4.28 -4.84
CA TYR A 83 6.04 -3.81 -5.71
C TYR A 83 4.89 -4.79 -5.95
N ALA A 84 5.11 -6.11 -5.88
CA ALA A 84 4.13 -7.19 -6.02
C ALA A 84 3.19 -7.01 -7.23
N LEU A 85 3.73 -6.62 -8.39
CA LEU A 85 2.95 -6.50 -9.62
C LEU A 85 2.57 -7.88 -10.15
N PHE A 86 1.37 -7.97 -10.73
CA PHE A 86 0.89 -9.16 -11.42
C PHE A 86 1.66 -9.33 -12.73
N LYS A 87 2.57 -10.30 -12.79
CA LYS A 87 3.50 -10.48 -13.92
C LYS A 87 2.80 -10.83 -15.24
N HIS A 88 1.62 -11.45 -15.17
CA HIS A 88 0.80 -11.87 -16.31
C HIS A 88 -0.16 -10.77 -16.80
N MET A 89 -0.19 -9.62 -16.15
CA MET A 89 -0.98 -8.45 -16.50
C MET A 89 -0.07 -7.34 -16.99
N ASP A 90 -0.50 -6.57 -17.99
CA ASP A 90 0.18 -5.35 -18.40
C ASP A 90 0.01 -4.23 -17.37
N VAL A 91 0.55 -3.06 -17.65
CA VAL A 91 0.49 -1.88 -16.77
C VAL A 91 -0.96 -1.44 -16.56
N PHE A 92 -1.74 -1.37 -17.65
CA PHE A 92 -3.15 -0.97 -17.57
C PHE A 92 -3.94 -1.90 -16.66
N GLU A 93 -3.82 -3.22 -16.89
CA GLU A 93 -4.51 -4.24 -16.11
C GLU A 93 -4.09 -4.26 -14.64
N ASN A 94 -2.79 -4.07 -14.35
CA ASN A 94 -2.30 -3.95 -12.99
C ASN A 94 -2.98 -2.79 -12.24
N ILE A 95 -3.11 -1.62 -12.87
CA ILE A 95 -3.73 -0.45 -12.24
C ILE A 95 -5.25 -0.63 -12.14
N ALA A 96 -5.89 -1.16 -13.19
CA ALA A 96 -7.34 -1.37 -13.25
C ALA A 96 -7.84 -2.47 -12.32
N PHE A 97 -6.98 -3.41 -11.91
CA PHE A 97 -7.37 -4.61 -11.17
C PHE A 97 -8.29 -4.33 -9.98
N GLY A 98 -7.88 -3.43 -9.09
CA GLY A 98 -8.66 -3.08 -7.90
C GLY A 98 -10.02 -2.44 -8.20
N LEU A 99 -10.15 -1.81 -9.35
CA LEU A 99 -11.41 -1.20 -9.81
C LEU A 99 -12.37 -2.26 -10.38
N ARG A 100 -11.83 -3.27 -11.07
CA ARG A 100 -12.63 -4.33 -11.70
C ARG A 100 -13.17 -5.37 -10.73
N VAL A 101 -12.45 -5.64 -9.64
CA VAL A 101 -12.91 -6.61 -8.62
C VAL A 101 -14.03 -6.08 -7.72
N ARG A 102 -14.41 -4.82 -7.85
CA ARG A 102 -15.57 -4.24 -7.15
C ARG A 102 -16.85 -4.94 -7.59
N ARG A 103 -17.73 -5.26 -6.64
CA ARG A 103 -18.97 -6.00 -6.89
C ARG A 103 -20.21 -5.12 -6.66
N GLY A 104 -21.33 -5.54 -7.24
CA GLY A 104 -22.64 -4.89 -7.06
C GLY A 104 -22.63 -3.43 -7.51
N ASN A 105 -23.30 -2.56 -6.76
CA ASN A 105 -23.42 -1.14 -7.07
C ASN A 105 -22.08 -0.36 -7.04
N ALA A 106 -21.01 -0.96 -6.49
CA ALA A 106 -19.69 -0.36 -6.48
C ALA A 106 -18.89 -0.62 -7.77
N ARG A 107 -19.44 -1.43 -8.72
CA ARG A 107 -18.77 -1.75 -10.00
C ARG A 107 -18.76 -0.50 -10.90
N TRP A 108 -17.57 -0.16 -11.37
CA TRP A 108 -17.41 0.94 -12.33
C TRP A 108 -17.63 0.47 -13.76
N ALA A 109 -18.20 1.35 -14.60
CA ALA A 109 -18.23 1.14 -16.04
C ALA A 109 -16.80 1.18 -16.60
N GLU A 110 -16.54 0.40 -17.67
CA GLU A 110 -15.21 0.27 -18.26
C GLU A 110 -14.64 1.63 -18.73
N ALA A 111 -15.49 2.52 -19.26
CA ALA A 111 -15.08 3.87 -19.65
C ALA A 111 -14.54 4.67 -18.45
N ARG A 112 -15.16 4.55 -17.28
CA ARG A 112 -14.69 5.21 -16.05
C ARG A 112 -13.37 4.61 -15.55
N ILE A 113 -13.22 3.28 -15.64
CA ILE A 113 -11.97 2.60 -15.28
C ILE A 113 -10.84 3.10 -16.17
N ARG A 114 -11.06 3.16 -17.49
CA ARG A 114 -10.08 3.66 -18.46
C ARG A 114 -9.65 5.08 -18.16
N ALA A 115 -10.59 5.99 -17.99
CA ALA A 115 -10.31 7.38 -17.67
C ALA A 115 -9.47 7.52 -16.39
N ARG A 116 -9.80 6.72 -15.34
CA ARG A 116 -9.04 6.73 -14.08
C ARG A 116 -7.63 6.18 -14.24
N VAL A 117 -7.44 5.14 -15.03
CA VAL A 117 -6.10 4.59 -15.31
C VAL A 117 -5.26 5.60 -16.10
N GLU A 118 -5.82 6.25 -17.12
CA GLU A 118 -5.15 7.29 -17.90
C GLU A 118 -4.71 8.48 -17.03
N GLU A 119 -5.59 8.97 -16.14
CA GLU A 119 -5.28 9.99 -15.15
C GLU A 119 -4.08 9.59 -14.27
N LEU A 120 -4.08 8.37 -13.75
CA LEU A 120 -3.02 7.88 -12.88
C LEU A 120 -1.71 7.67 -13.63
N LEU A 121 -1.75 7.19 -14.88
CA LEU A 121 -0.56 7.07 -15.73
C LEU A 121 0.07 8.44 -16.01
N ALA A 122 -0.75 9.47 -16.23
CA ALA A 122 -0.27 10.84 -16.36
C ALA A 122 0.37 11.34 -15.05
N LEU A 123 -0.29 11.10 -13.91
CA LEU A 123 0.21 11.48 -12.58
C LEU A 123 1.59 10.88 -12.27
N VAL A 124 1.79 9.60 -12.62
CA VAL A 124 3.06 8.91 -12.36
C VAL A 124 4.04 8.96 -13.53
N GLN A 125 3.74 9.72 -14.60
CA GLN A 125 4.58 9.92 -15.80
C GLN A 125 4.94 8.59 -16.50
N LEU A 126 3.93 7.77 -16.77
CA LEU A 126 4.06 6.49 -17.47
C LEU A 126 3.15 6.35 -18.68
N GLN A 127 2.72 7.49 -19.28
CA GLN A 127 1.93 7.48 -20.51
C GLN A 127 2.70 6.75 -21.62
N GLY A 128 1.99 6.00 -22.45
CA GLY A 128 2.56 5.22 -23.54
C GLY A 128 3.16 3.88 -23.11
N LEU A 129 3.06 3.53 -21.82
CA LEU A 129 3.53 2.25 -21.29
C LEU A 129 2.38 1.30 -20.89
N GLU A 130 1.15 1.61 -21.25
CA GLU A 130 -0.08 0.93 -20.83
C GLU A 130 -0.03 -0.58 -21.10
N GLN A 131 0.47 -0.96 -22.27
CA GLN A 131 0.53 -2.34 -22.74
C GLN A 131 1.82 -3.08 -22.38
N ARG A 132 2.74 -2.43 -21.64
CA ARG A 132 3.97 -3.08 -21.19
C ARG A 132 3.72 -3.99 -20.01
N TYR A 133 4.41 -5.13 -20.00
CA TYR A 133 4.42 -6.04 -18.86
C TYR A 133 5.48 -5.65 -17.83
N PRO A 134 5.33 -6.03 -16.55
CA PRO A 134 6.28 -5.70 -15.49
C PRO A 134 7.73 -6.08 -15.79
N THR A 135 7.95 -7.14 -16.58
CA THR A 135 9.29 -7.60 -17.00
C THR A 135 9.98 -6.64 -17.97
N GLN A 136 9.22 -5.78 -18.64
CA GLN A 136 9.69 -4.80 -19.62
C GLN A 136 9.93 -3.41 -19.00
N LEU A 137 9.76 -3.30 -17.68
CA LEU A 137 9.85 -2.03 -16.94
C LEU A 137 11.13 -1.97 -16.11
N SER A 138 11.69 -0.77 -15.96
CA SER A 138 12.74 -0.50 -14.96
C SER A 138 12.21 -0.65 -13.53
N GLY A 139 13.09 -0.72 -12.52
CA GLY A 139 12.72 -0.78 -11.11
C GLY A 139 11.83 0.42 -10.70
N GLY A 140 12.23 1.63 -11.07
CA GLY A 140 11.47 2.85 -10.79
C GLY A 140 10.13 2.92 -11.53
N GLN A 141 10.04 2.37 -12.76
CA GLN A 141 8.76 2.25 -13.47
C GLN A 141 7.82 1.26 -12.76
N ARG A 142 8.32 0.09 -12.35
CA ARG A 142 7.53 -0.87 -11.56
C ARG A 142 7.01 -0.27 -10.25
N GLN A 143 7.83 0.50 -9.56
CA GLN A 143 7.43 1.22 -8.35
C GLN A 143 6.28 2.19 -8.62
N ARG A 144 6.38 3.00 -9.67
CA ARG A 144 5.34 3.96 -10.07
C ARG A 144 4.05 3.28 -10.50
N VAL A 145 4.10 2.12 -11.17
CA VAL A 145 2.91 1.31 -11.46
C VAL A 145 2.26 0.80 -10.17
N ALA A 146 3.04 0.31 -9.20
CA ALA A 146 2.51 -0.14 -7.92
C ALA A 146 1.85 1.00 -7.13
N LEU A 147 2.43 2.19 -7.18
CA LEU A 147 1.84 3.40 -6.58
C LEU A 147 0.51 3.77 -7.26
N ALA A 148 0.48 3.82 -8.59
CA ALA A 148 -0.75 4.08 -9.36
C ALA A 148 -1.84 3.05 -9.04
N ARG A 149 -1.50 1.75 -8.96
CA ARG A 149 -2.42 0.68 -8.56
C ARG A 149 -3.00 0.91 -7.17
N ALA A 150 -2.16 1.29 -6.21
CA ALA A 150 -2.61 1.57 -4.85
C ALA A 150 -3.54 2.79 -4.77
N LEU A 151 -3.29 3.83 -5.59
CA LEU A 151 -4.10 5.04 -5.67
C LEU A 151 -5.40 4.85 -6.45
N ALA A 152 -5.46 3.86 -7.36
CA ALA A 152 -6.63 3.64 -8.22
C ALA A 152 -7.92 3.42 -7.43
N ILE A 153 -7.85 2.71 -6.32
CA ILE A 153 -9.01 2.40 -5.47
C ILE A 153 -9.50 3.56 -4.61
N GLU A 154 -8.88 4.75 -4.72
CA GLU A 154 -9.18 5.93 -3.91
C GLU A 154 -9.10 5.62 -2.41
N PRO A 155 -7.91 5.23 -1.93
CA PRO A 155 -7.75 4.79 -0.55
C PRO A 155 -7.90 5.94 0.44
N ARG A 156 -8.38 5.62 1.66
CA ARG A 156 -8.39 6.57 2.79
C ARG A 156 -6.99 6.79 3.37
N VAL A 157 -6.16 5.76 3.26
CA VAL A 157 -4.78 5.71 3.77
C VAL A 157 -3.91 5.04 2.71
N LEU A 158 -2.73 5.60 2.47
CA LEU A 158 -1.70 4.99 1.64
C LEU A 158 -0.54 4.54 2.52
N LEU A 159 -0.22 3.25 2.47
CA LEU A 159 0.88 2.64 3.19
C LEU A 159 1.97 2.22 2.20
N LEU A 160 3.20 2.65 2.47
CA LEU A 160 4.36 2.38 1.63
C LEU A 160 5.41 1.62 2.44
N ASP A 161 5.70 0.39 2.04
CA ASP A 161 6.70 -0.45 2.70
C ASP A 161 8.04 -0.31 1.98
N GLU A 162 9.00 0.37 2.61
CA GLU A 162 10.35 0.68 2.09
C GLU A 162 10.34 1.31 0.68
N PRO A 163 9.63 2.44 0.47
CA PRO A 163 9.44 2.99 -0.87
C PRO A 163 10.74 3.48 -1.53
N PHE A 164 11.83 3.66 -0.78
CA PHE A 164 13.13 4.15 -1.26
C PHE A 164 14.22 3.08 -1.29
N GLY A 165 13.89 1.82 -1.02
CA GLY A 165 14.86 0.71 -0.96
C GLY A 165 15.69 0.50 -2.24
N ALA A 166 15.20 0.94 -3.39
CA ALA A 166 15.95 0.90 -4.64
C ALA A 166 16.99 2.04 -4.78
N LEU A 167 16.85 3.14 -4.04
CA LEU A 167 17.80 4.28 -4.04
C LEU A 167 19.03 3.99 -3.19
N ASP A 168 18.91 3.21 -2.12
CA ASP A 168 20.04 2.85 -1.25
C ASP A 168 21.12 2.01 -1.95
N ALA A 169 20.77 1.29 -3.01
CA ALA A 169 21.73 0.49 -3.77
C ALA A 169 22.64 1.35 -4.68
N GLN A 170 22.21 2.54 -5.06
CA GLN A 170 22.99 3.47 -5.88
C GLN A 170 23.84 4.43 -5.04
N VAL A 171 23.35 4.85 -3.87
CA VAL A 171 24.05 5.76 -2.95
C VAL A 171 25.22 5.08 -2.21
N ARG A 172 25.24 3.74 -2.11
CA ARG A 172 26.33 2.98 -1.48
C ARG A 172 27.54 2.74 -2.40
N ARG A 173 27.54 3.28 -3.62
CA ARG A 173 28.66 3.10 -4.59
C ARG A 173 29.53 4.34 -4.79
N ASP A 174 29.20 5.44 -4.13
CA ASP A 174 30.02 6.65 -4.00
C ASP A 174 30.52 6.78 -2.53
#